data_ad9bfcbd518625dd2bbe243208e9858d
#
_entry.id   ad9bfcbd518625dd2bbe243208e9858d
#
_cell.length_a   1.000
_cell.length_b   1.000
_cell.length_c   1.000
_cell.angle_alpha   90.00
_cell.angle_beta   90.00
_cell.angle_gamma   90.00
#
_symmetry.space_group_name_H-M   'P 1'
#
loop_
_entity.id
_entity.type
_entity.pdbx_description
1 polymer ?
#
loop_
_entity_poly.entity_id
_entity_poly.type
_entity_poly.pdbx_seq_one_letter_code
_entity_poly.pdbx_strand_id
1 'polypeptide(L)'
;MRSHFLVLVFLFSFSISQGQPPQVPLHTLENIALPGEMNKQVCISGMQSYGGELYFASERCPVIIVFDPVKGTVSRNIPIQVPQQFEMEGITTYKDKLYAISENVAAVYEINMQNGNILPVTTSSSLPPKSKSGDGMEGVAANEKNNKFYLLRERDDDMSHSQIYTFSVEPGAATQAIGLKNESMIELPLENPQWRYSDICVDIKNSRLLCLKSYSKGKFRQQFLESISIDPAGNLLPQTLTNIPVENFTEASNAYKTQDYSMNLEGITIDSAGTIYVISDNTSGKANCDMLAKEKTILLEIRKK
;
A
#
# COMPACT_ATOMS: atom_id res chain seq x y z
N MET A 1 -33.60 11.56 80.31
CA MET A 1 -32.30 11.74 79.53
C MET A 1 -32.38 11.03 78.22
N ARG A 2 -32.61 11.76 77.09
CA ARG A 2 -32.58 11.17 75.71
C ARG A 2 -31.33 11.57 75.08
N SER A 3 -30.44 10.61 74.83
CA SER A 3 -29.16 10.76 74.13
C SER A 3 -29.43 10.77 72.63
N HIS A 4 -29.09 11.86 71.94
CA HIS A 4 -29.11 11.95 70.50
C HIS A 4 -27.76 11.54 69.94
N PHE A 5 -27.70 10.42 69.18
CA PHE A 5 -26.55 10.01 68.42
C PHE A 5 -26.56 10.74 67.06
N LEU A 6 -25.54 11.59 66.85
CA LEU A 6 -25.34 12.28 65.59
C LEU A 6 -24.50 11.37 64.69
N VAL A 7 -25.09 10.81 63.63
CA VAL A 7 -24.36 10.04 62.60
C VAL A 7 -23.85 11.01 61.55
N LEU A 8 -22.52 11.18 61.51
CA LEU A 8 -21.82 11.96 60.48
C LEU A 8 -21.60 11.05 59.27
N VAL A 9 -22.32 11.28 58.14
CA VAL A 9 -22.11 10.60 56.88
C VAL A 9 -21.03 11.37 56.09
N PHE A 10 -19.86 10.80 55.96
CA PHE A 10 -18.80 11.30 55.04
C PHE A 10 -19.13 10.84 53.62
N LEU A 11 -19.58 11.76 52.76
CA LEU A 11 -19.67 11.58 51.33
C LEU A 11 -18.27 11.75 50.70
N PHE A 12 -17.60 10.66 50.37
CA PHE A 12 -16.43 10.69 49.52
C PHE A 12 -16.84 10.88 48.05
N SER A 13 -16.67 12.09 47.54
CA SER A 13 -16.81 12.38 46.10
C SER A 13 -15.57 11.82 45.36
N PHE A 14 -15.73 10.69 44.73
CA PHE A 14 -14.73 10.22 43.75
C PHE A 14 -14.87 11.04 42.47
N SER A 15 -13.97 12.01 42.28
CA SER A 15 -13.77 12.64 40.97
C SER A 15 -13.09 11.64 40.04
N ILE A 16 -13.87 10.98 39.19
CA ILE A 16 -13.33 10.22 38.06
C ILE A 16 -12.78 11.26 37.09
N SER A 17 -11.47 11.44 37.11
CA SER A 17 -10.77 12.17 36.04
C SER A 17 -10.99 11.38 34.75
N GLN A 18 -11.90 11.84 33.90
CA GLN A 18 -12.00 11.39 32.54
C GLN A 18 -10.73 11.82 31.83
N GLY A 19 -9.73 10.91 31.75
CA GLY A 19 -8.58 11.12 30.91
C GLY A 19 -9.06 11.42 29.49
N GLN A 20 -8.60 12.51 28.90
CA GLN A 20 -8.85 12.77 27.49
C GLN A 20 -8.44 11.54 26.70
N PRO A 21 -9.27 11.08 25.74
CA PRO A 21 -8.86 9.98 24.87
C PRO A 21 -7.55 10.35 24.22
N PRO A 22 -6.61 9.38 24.07
CA PRO A 22 -5.32 9.66 23.46
C PRO A 22 -5.56 10.31 22.08
N GLN A 23 -5.03 11.52 21.90
CA GLN A 23 -5.12 12.20 20.62
C GLN A 23 -4.37 11.36 19.59
N VAL A 24 -5.08 10.84 18.60
CA VAL A 24 -4.48 10.14 17.47
C VAL A 24 -3.63 11.16 16.71
N PRO A 25 -2.33 10.88 16.45
CA PRO A 25 -1.47 11.82 15.75
C PRO A 25 -2.04 12.14 14.37
N LEU A 26 -2.26 13.40 14.09
CA LEU A 26 -2.70 13.87 12.78
C LEU A 26 -1.49 13.90 11.82
N HIS A 27 -1.70 13.48 10.59
CA HIS A 27 -0.69 13.55 9.53
C HIS A 27 -1.02 14.71 8.58
N THR A 28 0.02 15.36 8.07
CA THR A 28 -0.08 16.38 7.02
C THR A 28 0.26 15.76 5.67
N LEU A 29 -0.26 16.37 4.61
CA LEU A 29 -0.12 15.91 3.23
C LEU A 29 0.51 17.02 2.39
N GLU A 30 1.58 16.68 1.67
CA GLU A 30 2.26 17.57 0.74
C GLU A 30 2.41 16.90 -0.65
N ASN A 31 2.31 17.70 -1.72
CA ASN A 31 2.56 17.23 -3.07
C ASN A 31 4.03 17.41 -3.42
N ILE A 32 4.69 16.34 -3.83
CA ILE A 32 6.05 16.38 -4.37
C ILE A 32 5.95 16.57 -5.89
N ALA A 33 6.57 17.65 -6.38
CA ALA A 33 6.63 17.91 -7.81
C ALA A 33 7.39 16.80 -8.56
N LEU A 34 6.73 16.20 -9.54
CA LEU A 34 7.32 15.18 -10.41
C LEU A 34 7.84 15.81 -11.71
N PRO A 35 8.97 15.30 -12.25
CA PRO A 35 9.50 15.77 -13.53
C PRO A 35 8.55 15.43 -14.69
N GLY A 36 8.66 16.19 -15.79
CA GLY A 36 7.75 16.09 -16.94
C GLY A 36 7.68 14.72 -17.60
N GLU A 37 8.73 13.91 -17.50
CA GLU A 37 8.76 12.53 -18.00
C GLU A 37 7.77 11.61 -17.27
N MET A 38 7.44 11.90 -16.00
CA MET A 38 6.42 11.19 -15.23
C MET A 38 4.99 11.52 -15.68
N ASN A 39 4.82 12.50 -16.56
CA ASN A 39 3.52 12.82 -17.16
C ASN A 39 3.20 11.99 -18.42
N LYS A 40 4.06 11.05 -18.79
CA LYS A 40 3.73 10.05 -19.81
C LYS A 40 2.74 9.01 -19.26
N GLN A 41 2.10 8.27 -20.17
CA GLN A 41 1.16 7.20 -19.82
C GLN A 41 1.89 5.97 -19.29
N VAL A 42 2.54 6.11 -18.14
CA VAL A 42 3.35 5.03 -17.54
C VAL A 42 2.57 4.10 -16.63
N CYS A 43 1.34 4.45 -16.25
CA CYS A 43 0.48 3.63 -15.37
C CYS A 43 1.25 3.13 -14.14
N ILE A 44 1.47 4.02 -13.17
CA ILE A 44 2.13 3.62 -11.93
C ILE A 44 1.12 2.88 -11.04
N SER A 45 1.40 1.63 -10.68
CA SER A 45 0.50 0.80 -9.86
C SER A 45 1.09 0.47 -8.49
N GLY A 46 2.41 0.44 -8.35
CA GLY A 46 3.05 0.11 -7.07
C GLY A 46 4.25 0.96 -6.77
N MET A 47 4.61 1.04 -5.50
CA MET A 47 5.73 1.85 -5.04
C MET A 47 6.49 1.23 -3.88
N GLN A 48 7.83 1.34 -3.88
CA GLN A 48 8.70 0.91 -2.80
C GLN A 48 9.77 1.95 -2.49
N SER A 49 9.94 2.29 -1.22
CA SER A 49 11.08 3.07 -0.73
C SER A 49 12.25 2.15 -0.40
N TYR A 50 13.42 2.40 -1.01
CA TYR A 50 14.63 1.63 -0.73
C TYR A 50 15.87 2.47 -0.98
N GLY A 51 16.82 2.45 -0.03
CA GLY A 51 18.10 3.18 -0.16
C GLY A 51 17.98 4.70 -0.27
N GLY A 52 16.87 5.30 0.18
CA GLY A 52 16.58 6.73 0.06
C GLY A 52 15.97 7.13 -1.29
N GLU A 53 15.70 6.18 -2.17
CA GLU A 53 15.02 6.37 -3.45
C GLU A 53 13.61 5.75 -3.41
N LEU A 54 12.74 6.19 -4.30
CA LEU A 54 11.42 5.61 -4.55
C LEU A 54 11.46 4.85 -5.87
N TYR A 55 11.04 3.60 -5.84
CA TYR A 55 10.92 2.73 -7.00
C TYR A 55 9.44 2.66 -7.38
N PHE A 56 9.11 2.97 -8.61
CA PHE A 56 7.74 2.95 -9.13
C PHE A 56 7.58 1.81 -10.13
N ALA A 57 6.64 0.92 -9.85
CA ALA A 57 6.21 -0.12 -10.78
C ALA A 57 5.28 0.47 -11.82
N SER A 58 5.46 0.10 -13.08
CA SER A 58 4.52 0.45 -14.14
C SER A 58 3.72 -0.79 -14.54
N GLU A 59 2.40 -0.70 -14.47
CA GLU A 59 1.47 -1.77 -14.86
C GLU A 59 1.69 -2.22 -16.32
N ARG A 60 1.85 -1.26 -17.23
CA ARG A 60 1.80 -1.52 -18.68
C ARG A 60 3.08 -1.21 -19.43
N CYS A 61 3.98 -0.44 -18.85
CA CYS A 61 5.27 -0.16 -19.43
C CYS A 61 6.32 -1.06 -18.77
N PRO A 62 7.14 -1.81 -19.54
CA PRO A 62 8.10 -2.76 -18.96
C PRO A 62 9.28 -2.01 -18.33
N VAL A 63 9.01 -1.21 -17.31
CA VAL A 63 10.02 -0.36 -16.66
C VAL A 63 9.69 -0.19 -15.16
N ILE A 64 10.73 -0.12 -14.34
CA ILE A 64 10.68 0.46 -13.00
C ILE A 64 11.40 1.79 -13.07
N ILE A 65 10.71 2.84 -12.62
CA ILE A 65 11.26 4.20 -12.55
C ILE A 65 11.80 4.41 -11.14
N VAL A 66 13.06 4.85 -11.05
CA VAL A 66 13.71 5.14 -9.76
C VAL A 66 13.83 6.65 -9.60
N PHE A 67 13.24 7.17 -8.55
CA PHE A 67 13.10 8.58 -8.27
C PHE A 67 13.81 8.96 -6.97
N ASP A 68 14.57 10.05 -6.99
CA ASP A 68 15.20 10.65 -5.81
C ASP A 68 14.25 11.73 -5.26
N PRO A 69 13.56 11.48 -4.13
CA PRO A 69 12.58 12.44 -3.60
C PRO A 69 13.22 13.70 -3.04
N VAL A 70 14.51 13.66 -2.68
CA VAL A 70 15.24 14.83 -2.17
C VAL A 70 15.63 15.77 -3.29
N LYS A 71 16.06 15.22 -4.44
CA LYS A 71 16.41 16.01 -5.63
C LYS A 71 15.21 16.34 -6.50
N GLY A 72 14.08 15.62 -6.36
CA GLY A 72 12.92 15.78 -7.24
C GLY A 72 13.17 15.33 -8.69
N THR A 73 14.02 14.31 -8.89
CA THR A 73 14.45 13.86 -10.23
C THR A 73 14.38 12.34 -10.36
N VAL A 74 14.11 11.86 -11.58
CA VAL A 74 14.34 10.45 -11.93
C VAL A 74 15.85 10.20 -11.93
N SER A 75 16.32 9.26 -11.10
CA SER A 75 17.74 8.91 -11.03
C SER A 75 18.12 7.89 -12.10
N ARG A 76 17.23 6.95 -12.40
CA ARG A 76 17.40 5.96 -13.47
C ARG A 76 16.08 5.26 -13.79
N ASN A 77 16.05 4.60 -14.95
CA ASN A 77 15.02 3.65 -15.34
C ASN A 77 15.62 2.25 -15.44
N ILE A 78 14.89 1.24 -14.95
CA ILE A 78 15.26 -0.17 -15.05
C ILE A 78 14.32 -0.83 -16.04
N PRO A 79 14.73 -1.05 -17.31
CA PRO A 79 13.91 -1.78 -18.28
C PRO A 79 13.71 -3.22 -17.79
N ILE A 80 12.46 -3.69 -17.79
CA ILE A 80 12.10 -5.03 -17.32
C ILE A 80 11.87 -5.95 -18.51
N GLN A 81 12.47 -7.13 -18.48
CA GLN A 81 12.27 -8.16 -19.49
C GLN A 81 11.08 -9.03 -19.12
N VAL A 82 9.87 -8.53 -19.38
CA VAL A 82 8.62 -9.19 -19.00
C VAL A 82 8.05 -10.05 -20.13
N PRO A 83 7.35 -11.14 -19.79
CA PRO A 83 6.53 -11.88 -20.76
C PRO A 83 5.45 -10.99 -21.36
N GLN A 84 4.95 -11.39 -22.52
CA GLN A 84 3.77 -10.78 -23.13
C GLN A 84 2.58 -10.83 -22.14
N GLN A 85 1.85 -9.74 -21.99
CA GLN A 85 0.70 -9.59 -21.08
C GLN A 85 1.08 -9.54 -19.58
N PHE A 86 2.28 -9.15 -19.24
CA PHE A 86 2.65 -8.92 -17.85
C PHE A 86 2.11 -7.56 -17.39
N GLU A 87 1.25 -7.55 -16.38
CA GLU A 87 0.80 -6.34 -15.67
C GLU A 87 1.47 -6.36 -14.30
N MET A 88 2.39 -5.42 -14.05
CA MET A 88 3.13 -5.31 -12.80
C MET A 88 2.39 -4.33 -11.88
N GLU A 89 1.87 -4.85 -10.77
CA GLU A 89 1.11 -4.06 -9.82
C GLU A 89 1.97 -3.63 -8.62
N GLY A 90 1.92 -4.30 -7.51
CA GLY A 90 2.73 -3.96 -6.35
C GLY A 90 4.20 -4.34 -6.48
N ILE A 91 5.07 -3.59 -5.79
CA ILE A 91 6.49 -3.93 -5.63
C ILE A 91 6.94 -3.79 -4.18
N THR A 92 7.92 -4.59 -3.77
CA THR A 92 8.53 -4.55 -2.44
C THR A 92 9.99 -4.95 -2.47
N THR A 93 10.74 -4.65 -1.41
CA THR A 93 12.10 -5.15 -1.23
C THR A 93 12.18 -6.17 -0.12
N TYR A 94 13.03 -7.18 -0.30
CA TYR A 94 13.37 -8.17 0.70
C TYR A 94 14.83 -8.60 0.51
N LYS A 95 15.67 -8.43 1.56
CA LYS A 95 17.11 -8.75 1.55
C LYS A 95 17.84 -8.20 0.32
N ASP A 96 17.72 -6.87 0.14
CA ASP A 96 18.36 -6.11 -0.95
C ASP A 96 17.97 -6.54 -2.37
N LYS A 97 16.85 -7.24 -2.51
CA LYS A 97 16.26 -7.63 -3.79
C LYS A 97 14.88 -7.04 -3.95
N LEU A 98 14.49 -6.78 -5.18
CA LEU A 98 13.18 -6.27 -5.53
C LEU A 98 12.26 -7.42 -5.94
N TYR A 99 11.02 -7.35 -5.49
CA TYR A 99 9.97 -8.31 -5.83
C TYR A 99 8.75 -7.55 -6.34
N ALA A 100 8.10 -8.10 -7.35
CA ALA A 100 6.86 -7.56 -7.88
C ALA A 100 5.79 -8.64 -7.96
N ILE A 101 4.53 -8.22 -7.88
CA ILE A 101 3.39 -9.07 -8.18
C ILE A 101 2.84 -8.73 -9.55
N SER A 102 2.47 -9.76 -10.33
CA SER A 102 1.77 -9.59 -11.60
C SER A 102 0.32 -10.00 -11.45
N GLU A 103 -0.59 -9.12 -11.85
CA GLU A 103 -2.01 -9.36 -11.77
C GLU A 103 -2.47 -10.41 -12.79
N ASN A 104 -2.09 -10.26 -14.05
CA ASN A 104 -2.52 -11.15 -15.14
C ASN A 104 -2.02 -12.58 -15.00
N VAL A 105 -0.81 -12.76 -14.44
CA VAL A 105 -0.20 -14.09 -14.25
C VAL A 105 -0.49 -14.63 -12.86
N ALA A 106 -0.96 -13.79 -11.92
CA ALA A 106 -1.15 -14.11 -10.52
C ALA A 106 0.10 -14.77 -9.92
N ALA A 107 1.25 -14.11 -10.02
CA ALA A 107 2.54 -14.64 -9.58
C ALA A 107 3.45 -13.53 -9.06
N VAL A 108 4.37 -13.91 -8.15
CA VAL A 108 5.43 -13.05 -7.64
C VAL A 108 6.72 -13.31 -8.42
N TYR A 109 7.46 -12.25 -8.70
CA TYR A 109 8.73 -12.28 -9.40
C TYR A 109 9.82 -11.56 -8.61
N GLU A 110 11.01 -12.14 -8.54
CA GLU A 110 12.22 -11.43 -8.14
C GLU A 110 12.74 -10.64 -9.34
N ILE A 111 13.12 -9.37 -9.12
CA ILE A 111 13.63 -8.47 -10.16
C ILE A 111 15.07 -8.09 -9.83
N ASN A 112 15.94 -8.28 -10.77
CA ASN A 112 17.31 -7.80 -10.67
C ASN A 112 17.36 -6.28 -10.91
N MET A 113 17.67 -5.50 -9.86
CA MET A 113 17.70 -4.03 -9.90
C MET A 113 18.77 -3.43 -10.84
N GLN A 114 19.71 -4.23 -11.33
CA GLN A 114 20.80 -3.77 -12.21
C GLN A 114 20.45 -3.91 -13.70
N ASN A 115 19.77 -5.00 -14.07
CA ASN A 115 19.54 -5.33 -15.48
C ASN A 115 18.07 -5.63 -15.83
N GLY A 116 17.15 -5.60 -14.85
CA GLY A 116 15.73 -5.82 -15.07
C GLY A 116 15.31 -7.27 -15.39
N ASN A 117 16.22 -8.23 -15.26
CA ASN A 117 15.86 -9.64 -15.42
C ASN A 117 14.90 -10.06 -14.31
N ILE A 118 13.87 -10.83 -14.67
CA ILE A 118 12.91 -11.34 -13.73
C ILE A 118 13.04 -12.85 -13.56
N LEU A 119 12.79 -13.34 -12.35
CA LEU A 119 12.74 -14.76 -12.01
C LEU A 119 11.42 -15.04 -11.25
N PRO A 120 10.64 -16.03 -11.67
CA PRO A 120 9.43 -16.37 -10.95
C PRO A 120 9.77 -16.92 -9.57
N VAL A 121 9.01 -16.51 -8.55
CA VAL A 121 9.09 -17.03 -7.18
C VAL A 121 8.08 -18.16 -7.04
N THR A 122 8.53 -19.32 -6.58
CA THR A 122 7.63 -20.47 -6.34
C THR A 122 6.73 -20.18 -5.14
N THR A 123 5.43 -20.38 -5.30
CA THR A 123 4.46 -20.33 -4.20
C THR A 123 3.93 -21.75 -3.91
N SER A 124 3.71 -22.08 -2.64
CA SER A 124 3.19 -23.41 -2.23
C SER A 124 1.75 -23.67 -2.65
N SER A 125 1.02 -22.62 -2.98
CA SER A 125 -0.35 -22.66 -3.53
C SER A 125 -0.49 -21.64 -4.65
N SER A 126 -1.36 -21.93 -5.60
CA SER A 126 -1.70 -20.96 -6.65
C SER A 126 -2.33 -19.72 -6.03
N LEU A 127 -1.93 -18.54 -6.50
CA LEU A 127 -2.64 -17.30 -6.21
C LEU A 127 -3.96 -17.27 -7.00
N PRO A 128 -5.00 -16.62 -6.48
CA PRO A 128 -6.26 -16.49 -7.20
C PRO A 128 -6.04 -15.70 -8.50
N PRO A 129 -6.61 -16.19 -9.61
CA PRO A 129 -6.58 -15.45 -10.88
C PRO A 129 -7.45 -14.19 -10.78
N LYS A 130 -7.37 -13.34 -11.79
CA LYS A 130 -8.31 -12.22 -11.95
C LYS A 130 -9.75 -12.69 -11.82
N SER A 131 -10.55 -11.90 -11.12
CA SER A 131 -11.99 -12.08 -11.02
C SER A 131 -12.68 -11.81 -12.38
N LYS A 132 -13.96 -12.14 -12.49
CA LYS A 132 -14.75 -11.79 -13.69
C LYS A 132 -14.93 -10.29 -13.87
N SER A 133 -14.82 -9.51 -12.82
CA SER A 133 -14.83 -8.05 -12.84
C SER A 133 -13.50 -7.44 -13.29
N GLY A 134 -12.44 -8.24 -13.38
CA GLY A 134 -11.11 -7.83 -13.77
C GLY A 134 -10.17 -7.54 -12.61
N ASP A 135 -10.63 -7.69 -11.35
CA ASP A 135 -9.83 -7.45 -10.15
C ASP A 135 -8.90 -8.63 -9.87
N GLY A 136 -7.68 -8.37 -9.51
CA GLY A 136 -6.66 -9.39 -9.28
C GLY A 136 -5.75 -9.09 -8.09
N MET A 137 -4.50 -9.52 -8.24
CA MET A 137 -3.45 -9.28 -7.24
C MET A 137 -2.84 -7.89 -7.47
N GLU A 138 -2.99 -6.98 -6.50
CA GLU A 138 -2.60 -5.57 -6.62
C GLU A 138 -1.34 -5.23 -5.85
N GLY A 139 -1.26 -5.63 -4.59
CA GLY A 139 -0.18 -5.20 -3.71
C GLY A 139 0.70 -6.35 -3.22
N VAL A 140 1.97 -6.03 -2.97
CA VAL A 140 2.92 -6.93 -2.31
C VAL A 140 3.77 -6.17 -1.29
N ALA A 141 3.87 -6.71 -0.08
CA ALA A 141 4.71 -6.14 0.96
C ALA A 141 5.54 -7.24 1.65
N ALA A 142 6.81 -6.95 1.95
CA ALA A 142 7.68 -7.89 2.65
C ALA A 142 8.05 -7.37 4.05
N ASN A 143 8.10 -8.29 5.01
CA ASN A 143 8.57 -8.04 6.36
C ASN A 143 9.83 -8.89 6.62
N GLU A 144 10.98 -8.27 6.48
CA GLU A 144 12.27 -8.94 6.70
C GLU A 144 12.46 -9.43 8.13
N LYS A 145 11.92 -8.71 9.12
CA LYS A 145 12.04 -9.05 10.53
C LYS A 145 11.41 -10.41 10.85
N ASN A 146 10.31 -10.74 10.17
CA ASN A 146 9.54 -11.95 10.43
C ASN A 146 9.64 -12.96 9.27
N ASN A 147 10.39 -12.66 8.21
CA ASN A 147 10.48 -13.44 6.97
C ASN A 147 9.10 -13.74 6.38
N LYS A 148 8.27 -12.69 6.22
CA LYS A 148 6.91 -12.79 5.68
C LYS A 148 6.73 -11.93 4.45
N PHE A 149 5.86 -12.41 3.56
CA PHE A 149 5.27 -11.63 2.48
C PHE A 149 3.76 -11.56 2.69
N TYR A 150 3.21 -10.38 2.38
CA TYR A 150 1.77 -10.12 2.35
C TYR A 150 1.41 -9.77 0.92
N LEU A 151 0.41 -10.46 0.37
CA LEU A 151 -0.06 -10.26 -1.00
C LEU A 151 -1.53 -9.83 -0.93
N LEU A 152 -1.84 -8.69 -1.52
CA LEU A 152 -3.18 -8.12 -1.57
C LEU A 152 -3.89 -8.54 -2.85
N ARG A 153 -5.11 -9.05 -2.74
CA ARG A 153 -6.10 -9.12 -3.81
C ARG A 153 -7.08 -7.96 -3.65
N GLU A 154 -7.25 -7.19 -4.70
CA GLU A 154 -8.04 -5.96 -4.71
C GLU A 154 -9.47 -6.19 -4.20
N ARG A 155 -10.17 -7.14 -4.82
CA ARG A 155 -11.53 -7.56 -4.46
C ARG A 155 -11.73 -9.05 -4.75
N ASP A 156 -12.61 -9.69 -3.99
CA ASP A 156 -13.10 -11.02 -4.27
C ASP A 156 -14.09 -11.03 -5.45
N ASP A 157 -14.58 -12.21 -5.83
CA ASP A 157 -15.48 -12.35 -6.97
C ASP A 157 -16.84 -11.68 -6.77
N ASP A 158 -17.25 -11.48 -5.52
CA ASP A 158 -18.50 -10.81 -5.13
C ASP A 158 -18.31 -9.30 -4.85
N MET A 159 -17.09 -8.78 -4.95
CA MET A 159 -16.70 -7.40 -4.64
C MET A 159 -17.13 -6.97 -3.22
N SER A 160 -17.15 -7.91 -2.29
CA SER A 160 -17.56 -7.69 -0.90
C SER A 160 -16.38 -7.61 0.06
N HIS A 161 -15.21 -8.14 -0.32
CA HIS A 161 -13.99 -8.13 0.47
C HIS A 161 -12.76 -7.94 -0.42
N SER A 162 -11.74 -7.26 0.13
CA SER A 162 -10.36 -7.45 -0.31
C SER A 162 -9.72 -8.55 0.53
N GLN A 163 -8.70 -9.22 0.01
CA GLN A 163 -8.07 -10.35 0.69
C GLN A 163 -6.57 -10.13 0.82
N ILE A 164 -6.00 -10.41 2.00
CA ILE A 164 -4.55 -10.37 2.21
C ILE A 164 -4.07 -11.76 2.58
N TYR A 165 -3.22 -12.32 1.74
CA TYR A 165 -2.57 -13.61 1.91
C TYR A 165 -1.24 -13.42 2.62
N THR A 166 -0.96 -14.20 3.66
CA THR A 166 0.31 -14.21 4.39
C THR A 166 1.12 -15.43 4.00
N PHE A 167 2.37 -15.19 3.59
CA PHE A 167 3.32 -16.24 3.21
C PHE A 167 4.57 -16.16 4.09
N SER A 168 5.10 -17.32 4.51
CA SER A 168 6.45 -17.42 5.03
C SER A 168 7.45 -17.61 3.90
N VAL A 169 8.65 -17.05 4.10
CA VAL A 169 9.77 -17.24 3.17
C VAL A 169 10.46 -18.57 3.49
N GLU A 170 10.64 -19.41 2.48
CA GLU A 170 11.39 -20.65 2.50
C GLU A 170 12.58 -20.58 1.53
N PRO A 171 13.59 -21.45 1.67
CA PRO A 171 14.62 -21.61 0.64
C PRO A 171 13.98 -21.94 -0.72
N GLY A 172 14.38 -21.21 -1.76
CA GLY A 172 13.88 -21.44 -3.11
C GLY A 172 14.37 -22.78 -3.71
N ALA A 173 13.72 -23.21 -4.78
CA ALA A 173 14.23 -24.31 -5.60
C ALA A 173 15.59 -23.93 -6.24
N ALA A 174 16.33 -24.90 -6.77
CA ALA A 174 17.74 -24.78 -7.19
C ALA A 174 18.14 -23.55 -8.04
N THR A 175 17.18 -22.88 -8.69
CA THR A 175 17.42 -21.67 -9.51
C THR A 175 16.80 -20.40 -8.91
N GLN A 176 16.14 -20.50 -7.76
CA GLN A 176 15.41 -19.42 -7.10
C GLN A 176 16.02 -19.12 -5.74
N ALA A 177 16.12 -17.83 -5.39
CA ALA A 177 16.68 -17.45 -4.09
C ALA A 177 15.69 -17.74 -2.93
N ILE A 178 14.38 -17.61 -3.15
CA ILE A 178 13.32 -17.85 -2.17
C ILE A 178 12.15 -18.61 -2.76
N GLY A 179 11.39 -19.27 -1.88
CA GLY A 179 10.04 -19.77 -2.09
C GLY A 179 9.08 -19.10 -1.12
N LEU A 180 7.80 -19.11 -1.43
CA LEU A 180 6.73 -18.56 -0.58
C LEU A 180 5.74 -19.66 -0.22
N LYS A 181 5.59 -19.92 1.09
CA LYS A 181 4.64 -20.89 1.65
C LYS A 181 3.44 -20.16 2.22
N ASN A 182 2.27 -20.43 1.67
CA ASN A 182 1.02 -19.87 2.17
C ASN A 182 0.74 -20.35 3.59
N GLU A 183 0.41 -19.45 4.50
CA GLU A 183 0.09 -19.73 5.88
C GLU A 183 -1.34 -19.37 6.26
N SER A 184 -1.81 -18.21 5.80
CA SER A 184 -3.13 -17.71 6.16
C SER A 184 -3.64 -16.69 5.15
N MET A 185 -4.93 -16.38 5.24
CA MET A 185 -5.59 -15.31 4.52
C MET A 185 -6.55 -14.59 5.48
N ILE A 186 -6.62 -13.28 5.38
CA ILE A 186 -7.62 -12.47 6.05
C ILE A 186 -8.48 -11.75 5.02
N GLU A 187 -9.73 -11.48 5.38
CA GLU A 187 -10.67 -10.71 4.58
C GLU A 187 -10.87 -9.32 5.20
N LEU A 188 -10.85 -8.31 4.33
CA LEU A 188 -11.13 -6.91 4.68
C LEU A 188 -12.47 -6.54 4.05
N PRO A 189 -13.52 -6.33 4.85
CA PRO A 189 -14.85 -6.05 4.31
C PRO A 189 -14.87 -4.70 3.58
N LEU A 190 -15.58 -4.66 2.46
CA LEU A 190 -15.84 -3.47 1.66
C LEU A 190 -17.29 -3.04 1.85
N GLU A 191 -17.51 -1.76 2.05
CA GLU A 191 -18.84 -1.19 2.31
C GLU A 191 -19.78 -1.33 1.11
N ASN A 192 -19.21 -1.34 -0.08
CA ASN A 192 -19.89 -1.58 -1.36
C ASN A 192 -18.85 -1.82 -2.49
N PRO A 193 -19.28 -2.24 -3.70
CA PRO A 193 -18.37 -2.57 -4.81
C PRO A 193 -17.52 -1.43 -5.38
N GLN A 194 -17.73 -0.18 -4.96
CA GLN A 194 -16.92 0.97 -5.36
C GLN A 194 -15.67 1.15 -4.51
N TRP A 195 -15.60 0.48 -3.35
CA TRP A 195 -14.41 0.42 -2.50
C TRP A 195 -13.46 -0.66 -2.94
N ARG A 196 -12.18 -0.43 -2.71
CA ARG A 196 -11.09 -1.38 -2.93
C ARG A 196 -9.88 -1.03 -2.07
N TYR A 197 -8.99 -1.98 -1.90
CA TYR A 197 -7.62 -1.70 -1.46
C TYR A 197 -6.71 -1.82 -2.68
N SER A 198 -5.92 -0.77 -2.95
CA SER A 198 -5.10 -0.70 -4.15
C SER A 198 -3.64 -1.07 -3.92
N ASP A 199 -3.09 -0.88 -2.72
CA ASP A 199 -1.73 -1.32 -2.40
C ASP A 199 -1.52 -1.43 -0.88
N ILE A 200 -0.41 -2.08 -0.48
CA ILE A 200 -0.01 -2.31 0.91
C ILE A 200 1.50 -2.13 1.10
N CYS A 201 1.93 -1.65 2.26
CA CYS A 201 3.33 -1.66 2.64
C CYS A 201 3.53 -1.96 4.14
N VAL A 202 4.71 -2.46 4.53
CA VAL A 202 5.01 -2.78 5.93
C VAL A 202 5.69 -1.61 6.63
N ASP A 203 5.11 -1.13 7.70
CA ASP A 203 5.74 -0.24 8.68
C ASP A 203 6.42 -1.10 9.76
N ILE A 204 7.67 -1.49 9.49
CA ILE A 204 8.45 -2.37 10.38
C ILE A 204 8.63 -1.75 11.77
N LYS A 205 8.82 -0.43 11.83
CA LYS A 205 9.06 0.31 13.08
C LYS A 205 7.87 0.21 14.04
N ASN A 206 6.66 0.28 13.50
CA ASN A 206 5.43 0.23 14.30
C ASN A 206 4.73 -1.15 14.26
N SER A 207 5.37 -2.17 13.66
CA SER A 207 4.84 -3.53 13.52
C SER A 207 3.41 -3.55 12.97
N ARG A 208 3.20 -2.92 11.81
CA ARG A 208 1.89 -2.85 11.16
C ARG A 208 2.01 -2.90 9.64
N LEU A 209 0.95 -3.36 9.00
CA LEU A 209 0.73 -3.23 7.57
C LEU A 209 -0.09 -1.95 7.32
N LEU A 210 0.36 -1.11 6.43
CA LEU A 210 -0.38 0.05 5.92
C LEU A 210 -1.14 -0.39 4.67
N CYS A 211 -2.39 0.07 4.55
CA CYS A 211 -3.28 -0.30 3.45
C CYS A 211 -3.86 0.99 2.84
N LEU A 212 -3.72 1.14 1.53
CA LEU A 212 -4.32 2.23 0.77
C LEU A 212 -5.71 1.81 0.32
N LYS A 213 -6.75 2.46 0.86
CA LYS A 213 -8.15 2.19 0.53
C LYS A 213 -8.73 3.31 -0.32
N SER A 214 -9.32 2.95 -1.43
CA SER A 214 -9.84 3.87 -2.44
C SER A 214 -11.33 3.65 -2.70
N TYR A 215 -12.07 4.74 -2.90
CA TYR A 215 -13.44 4.73 -3.42
C TYR A 215 -13.48 5.41 -4.78
N SER A 216 -14.16 4.78 -5.74
CA SER A 216 -14.27 5.30 -7.10
C SER A 216 -15.70 5.15 -7.63
N LYS A 217 -16.40 6.28 -7.89
CA LYS A 217 -17.69 6.29 -8.57
C LYS A 217 -17.80 7.47 -9.52
N GLY A 218 -17.70 7.21 -10.81
CA GLY A 218 -17.65 8.25 -11.81
C GLY A 218 -16.45 9.18 -11.60
N LYS A 219 -16.72 10.47 -11.31
CA LYS A 219 -15.67 11.46 -11.02
C LYS A 219 -15.35 11.61 -9.54
N PHE A 220 -16.12 10.99 -8.66
CA PHE A 220 -15.94 11.09 -7.22
C PHE A 220 -14.89 10.10 -6.74
N ARG A 221 -13.98 10.57 -5.91
CA ARG A 221 -12.91 9.79 -5.29
C ARG A 221 -12.86 10.07 -3.79
N GLN A 222 -12.64 9.02 -3.00
CA GLN A 222 -12.25 9.12 -1.60
C GLN A 222 -11.04 8.24 -1.35
N GLN A 223 -10.17 8.68 -0.46
CA GLN A 223 -8.95 7.96 -0.13
C GLN A 223 -8.84 7.83 1.39
N PHE A 224 -8.46 6.66 1.84
CA PHE A 224 -8.18 6.39 3.24
C PHE A 224 -6.85 5.66 3.38
N LEU A 225 -6.16 5.97 4.46
CA LEU A 225 -5.01 5.23 4.91
C LEU A 225 -5.43 4.41 6.13
N GLU A 226 -5.34 3.10 6.04
CA GLU A 226 -5.68 2.20 7.13
C GLU A 226 -4.44 1.41 7.57
N SER A 227 -4.48 0.83 8.75
CA SER A 227 -3.41 -0.04 9.24
C SER A 227 -3.95 -1.25 9.99
N ILE A 228 -3.20 -2.35 9.89
CA ILE A 228 -3.45 -3.61 10.60
C ILE A 228 -2.18 -3.95 11.39
N SER A 229 -2.30 -4.26 12.67
CA SER A 229 -1.15 -4.68 13.50
C SER A 229 -0.62 -6.03 13.05
N ILE A 230 0.71 -6.18 13.16
CA ILE A 230 1.45 -7.42 12.89
C ILE A 230 1.96 -7.93 14.23
N ASP A 231 1.66 -9.18 14.57
CA ASP A 231 2.16 -9.82 15.78
C ASP A 231 3.68 -10.16 15.67
N PRO A 232 4.36 -10.56 16.77
CA PRO A 232 5.77 -10.92 16.71
C PRO A 232 6.10 -12.09 15.78
N ALA A 233 5.14 -12.96 15.45
CA ALA A 233 5.30 -14.07 14.52
C ALA A 233 5.07 -13.65 13.04
N GLY A 234 4.61 -12.40 12.81
CA GLY A 234 4.32 -11.88 11.50
C GLY A 234 2.89 -12.11 11.01
N ASN A 235 1.97 -12.50 11.91
CA ASN A 235 0.57 -12.66 11.54
C ASN A 235 -0.16 -11.32 11.59
N LEU A 236 -1.06 -11.10 10.65
CA LEU A 236 -1.95 -9.96 10.65
C LEU A 236 -3.05 -10.14 11.70
N LEU A 237 -3.38 -9.08 12.41
CA LEU A 237 -4.43 -9.05 13.43
C LEU A 237 -5.64 -8.23 12.89
N PRO A 238 -6.56 -8.81 12.13
CA PRO A 238 -7.61 -8.07 11.42
C PRO A 238 -8.53 -7.26 12.34
N GLN A 239 -8.71 -7.68 13.60
CA GLN A 239 -9.48 -6.93 14.60
C GLN A 239 -8.85 -5.59 14.99
N THR A 240 -7.61 -5.31 14.55
CA THR A 240 -6.89 -4.05 14.80
C THR A 240 -6.96 -3.09 13.62
N LEU A 241 -7.72 -3.43 12.57
CA LEU A 241 -7.91 -2.55 11.42
C LEU A 241 -8.41 -1.19 11.88
N THR A 242 -7.68 -0.15 11.56
CA THR A 242 -7.99 1.22 11.99
C THR A 242 -7.54 2.24 10.95
N ASN A 243 -8.32 3.32 10.83
CA ASN A 243 -7.97 4.44 9.97
C ASN A 243 -6.81 5.25 10.58
N ILE A 244 -5.87 5.65 9.74
CA ILE A 244 -4.82 6.61 10.06
C ILE A 244 -5.31 7.98 9.59
N PRO A 245 -5.62 8.92 10.50
CA PRO A 245 -6.14 10.22 10.10
C PRO A 245 -5.07 11.03 9.38
N VAL A 246 -5.37 11.40 8.13
CA VAL A 246 -4.58 12.33 7.32
C VAL A 246 -5.42 13.58 7.10
N GLU A 247 -4.86 14.75 7.45
CA GLU A 247 -5.58 16.01 7.36
C GLU A 247 -5.95 16.31 5.90
N ASN A 248 -7.24 16.53 5.66
CA ASN A 248 -7.78 16.91 4.35
C ASN A 248 -7.43 15.94 3.19
N PHE A 249 -7.24 14.65 3.47
CA PHE A 249 -6.81 13.70 2.42
C PHE A 249 -7.80 13.66 1.25
N THR A 250 -9.09 13.55 1.53
CA THR A 250 -10.14 13.54 0.52
C THR A 250 -10.31 14.90 -0.14
N GLU A 251 -10.26 15.99 0.63
CA GLU A 251 -10.39 17.36 0.13
C GLU A 251 -9.20 17.74 -0.75
N ALA A 252 -7.98 17.39 -0.35
CA ALA A 252 -6.77 17.58 -1.14
C ALA A 252 -6.88 16.81 -2.45
N SER A 253 -7.32 15.55 -2.41
CA SER A 253 -7.57 14.74 -3.59
C SER A 253 -8.50 15.43 -4.59
N ASN A 254 -9.58 16.03 -4.13
CA ASN A 254 -10.51 16.76 -4.99
C ASN A 254 -9.89 18.07 -5.54
N ALA A 255 -9.09 18.78 -4.73
CA ALA A 255 -8.41 19.99 -5.15
C ALA A 255 -7.37 19.73 -6.25
N TYR A 256 -6.57 18.67 -6.13
CA TYR A 256 -5.57 18.29 -7.15
C TYR A 256 -6.21 17.88 -8.47
N LYS A 257 -7.39 17.24 -8.43
CA LYS A 257 -8.13 16.90 -9.65
C LYS A 257 -8.47 18.12 -10.49
N THR A 258 -8.74 19.27 -9.89
CA THR A 258 -9.00 20.53 -10.63
C THR A 258 -7.75 21.07 -11.33
N GLN A 259 -6.56 20.52 -11.02
CA GLN A 259 -5.26 20.86 -11.59
C GLN A 259 -4.76 19.81 -12.59
N ASP A 260 -5.64 18.97 -13.13
CA ASP A 260 -5.35 17.89 -14.08
C ASP A 260 -4.47 16.77 -13.53
N TYR A 261 -4.50 16.54 -12.22
CA TYR A 261 -3.88 15.36 -11.62
C TYR A 261 -4.86 14.17 -11.55
N SER A 262 -4.35 12.99 -11.82
CA SER A 262 -5.08 11.76 -11.53
C SER A 262 -5.18 11.55 -10.02
N MET A 263 -6.36 11.20 -9.55
CA MET A 263 -6.60 10.83 -8.16
C MET A 263 -6.90 9.34 -8.00
N ASN A 264 -6.47 8.55 -8.96
CA ASN A 264 -6.44 7.11 -8.84
C ASN A 264 -5.16 6.71 -8.11
N LEU A 265 -5.18 6.72 -6.77
CA LEU A 265 -4.02 6.38 -5.96
C LEU A 265 -3.85 4.86 -5.94
N GLU A 266 -2.69 4.39 -6.41
CA GLU A 266 -2.42 2.97 -6.62
C GLU A 266 -1.20 2.46 -5.85
N GLY A 267 -0.20 3.28 -5.55
CA GLY A 267 0.99 2.84 -4.84
C GLY A 267 1.16 3.50 -3.47
N ILE A 268 1.61 2.72 -2.47
CA ILE A 268 1.96 3.21 -1.13
C ILE A 268 3.28 2.64 -0.66
N THR A 269 4.10 3.46 -0.01
CA THR A 269 5.31 3.02 0.71
C THR A 269 5.58 3.86 1.94
N ILE A 270 6.47 3.38 2.80
CA ILE A 270 7.00 4.12 3.94
C ILE A 270 8.52 4.06 3.94
N ASP A 271 9.18 5.18 4.18
CA ASP A 271 10.63 5.23 4.28
C ASP A 271 11.14 4.90 5.71
N SER A 272 12.45 4.82 5.86
CA SER A 272 13.10 4.55 7.15
C SER A 272 12.89 5.66 8.19
N ALA A 273 12.58 6.88 7.77
CA ALA A 273 12.25 8.00 8.65
C ALA A 273 10.80 7.93 9.15
N GLY A 274 9.94 7.15 8.51
CA GLY A 274 8.53 7.01 8.81
C GLY A 274 7.64 7.94 7.99
N THR A 275 8.18 8.52 6.91
CA THR A 275 7.42 9.27 5.93
C THR A 275 6.68 8.30 5.01
N ILE A 276 5.38 8.49 4.86
CA ILE A 276 4.55 7.70 3.97
C ILE A 276 4.43 8.43 2.64
N TYR A 277 4.60 7.70 1.55
CA TYR A 277 4.41 8.21 0.19
C TYR A 277 3.26 7.46 -0.47
N VAL A 278 2.47 8.18 -1.25
CA VAL A 278 1.36 7.63 -2.04
C VAL A 278 1.44 8.21 -3.44
N ILE A 279 1.28 7.38 -4.47
CA ILE A 279 1.37 7.80 -5.87
C ILE A 279 0.10 7.42 -6.63
N SER A 280 -0.26 8.22 -7.65
CA SER A 280 -1.39 7.90 -8.52
C SER A 280 -0.96 7.29 -9.85
N ASP A 281 -1.81 6.40 -10.36
CA ASP A 281 -1.86 6.06 -11.78
C ASP A 281 -2.39 7.26 -12.60
N ASN A 282 -1.87 7.44 -13.81
CA ASN A 282 -2.22 8.55 -14.69
C ASN A 282 -2.88 8.11 -16.01
N THR A 283 -3.29 6.86 -16.13
CA THR A 283 -3.77 6.32 -17.39
C THR A 283 -5.23 5.89 -17.32
N SER A 284 -6.01 6.34 -18.29
CA SER A 284 -7.33 5.81 -18.60
C SER A 284 -7.29 5.10 -19.96
N GLY A 285 -7.48 3.78 -19.97
CA GLY A 285 -7.55 2.97 -21.19
C GLY A 285 -6.22 2.34 -21.62
N LYS A 286 -5.97 2.23 -22.93
CA LYS A 286 -4.73 1.61 -23.45
C LYS A 286 -3.54 2.54 -23.21
N ALA A 287 -2.54 2.08 -22.45
CA ALA A 287 -1.31 2.80 -22.26
C ALA A 287 -0.48 2.90 -23.53
N ASN A 288 0.15 4.05 -23.71
CA ASN A 288 1.24 4.23 -24.67
C ASN A 288 2.37 4.94 -23.94
N CYS A 289 3.41 4.18 -23.62
CA CYS A 289 4.54 4.61 -22.76
C CYS A 289 5.26 5.88 -23.23
N ASP A 290 5.11 6.25 -24.50
CA ASP A 290 5.76 7.42 -25.08
C ASP A 290 4.83 8.65 -25.18
N MET A 291 3.52 8.46 -25.04
CA MET A 291 2.54 9.54 -25.13
C MET A 291 2.34 10.23 -23.79
N LEU A 292 2.01 11.51 -23.84
CA LEU A 292 1.57 12.26 -22.65
C LEU A 292 0.22 11.74 -22.17
N ALA A 293 0.08 11.63 -20.87
CA ALA A 293 -1.19 11.33 -20.23
C ALA A 293 -2.14 12.54 -20.26
N LYS A 294 -3.43 12.28 -20.17
CA LYS A 294 -4.44 13.34 -20.02
C LYS A 294 -4.41 13.97 -18.63
N GLU A 295 -4.20 13.13 -17.64
CA GLU A 295 -4.04 13.52 -16.24
C GLU A 295 -2.59 13.26 -15.81
N LYS A 296 -2.05 14.11 -14.96
CA LYS A 296 -0.68 13.97 -14.43
C LYS A 296 -0.64 13.00 -13.27
N THR A 297 0.45 12.29 -13.15
CA THR A 297 0.75 11.54 -11.92
C THR A 297 0.97 12.51 -10.76
N ILE A 298 0.44 12.20 -9.58
CA ILE A 298 0.73 12.93 -8.34
C ILE A 298 1.46 12.01 -7.37
N LEU A 299 2.51 12.54 -6.73
CA LEU A 299 3.19 11.93 -5.59
C LEU A 299 2.89 12.73 -4.33
N LEU A 300 2.26 12.11 -3.37
CA LEU A 300 1.89 12.72 -2.10
C LEU A 300 2.81 12.20 -1.00
N GLU A 301 3.31 13.12 -0.20
CA GLU A 301 4.07 12.85 1.01
C GLU A 301 3.19 13.08 2.24
N ILE A 302 3.14 12.11 3.14
CA ILE A 302 2.33 12.13 4.35
C ILE A 302 3.26 12.03 5.55
N ARG A 303 3.34 13.11 6.34
CA ARG A 303 4.20 13.19 7.54
C ARG A 303 3.35 13.28 8.80
N LYS A 304 3.86 12.68 9.87
CA LYS A 304 3.31 12.88 11.20
C LYS A 304 3.55 14.31 11.64
N LYS A 305 2.49 14.98 12.14
CA LYS A 305 2.56 16.32 12.72
C LYS A 305 3.32 16.33 14.04
#